data_ac27774fd8b10c48283ab25f41516971
#
_entry.id   ac27774fd8b10c48283ab25f41516971
#
_cell.length_a   1.000
_cell.length_b   1.000
_cell.length_c   1.000
_cell.angle_alpha   90.00
_cell.angle_beta   90.00
_cell.angle_gamma   90.00
#
_symmetry.space_group_name_H-M   'P 1'
#
loop_
_entity.id
_entity.type
_entity.pdbx_description
1 polymer ?
#
loop_
_entity_poly.entity_id
_entity_poly.type
_entity_poly.pdbx_seq_one_letter_code
_entity_poly.pdbx_strand_id
1 'polypeptide(L)'
;MRTRTIALTRLLLVVSMSLGAAVSQALPTDREQPIRITADSAVRNEQTGETRYEGAVELTQGSLHIKADLLTLHQHQDSDGLVTATGTPATLKQIPAEGKEPVKAAANRITYDQKGDKVTLTENARIEQDGAIVTGATINYVLSQQRVTATGETSDGQGAGQRVEM
;
A
#
# COMPACT_ATOMS: atom_id res chain seq x y z
N MET A 1 -42.76 74.17 -19.30
CA MET A 1 -43.96 73.43 -18.90
C MET A 1 -43.66 71.95 -18.91
N ARG A 2 -43.63 71.37 -17.76
CA ARG A 2 -43.58 69.96 -17.30
C ARG A 2 -42.97 68.92 -18.24
N THR A 3 -41.69 68.73 -18.06
CA THR A 3 -40.93 67.54 -18.49
C THR A 3 -41.16 66.38 -17.52
N ARG A 4 -41.66 65.24 -18.02
CA ARG A 4 -41.78 64.01 -17.24
C ARG A 4 -40.57 63.13 -17.56
N THR A 5 -39.72 63.01 -16.58
CA THR A 5 -38.58 62.14 -16.59
C THR A 5 -39.02 60.69 -16.31
N ILE A 6 -38.84 59.78 -17.27
CA ILE A 6 -39.11 58.36 -17.11
C ILE A 6 -37.83 57.75 -16.64
N ALA A 7 -37.81 57.34 -15.36
CA ALA A 7 -36.73 56.59 -14.78
C ALA A 7 -36.81 55.12 -15.25
N LEU A 8 -35.84 54.70 -16.06
CA LEU A 8 -35.68 53.34 -16.51
C LEU A 8 -34.92 52.55 -15.44
N THR A 9 -35.65 51.84 -14.60
CA THR A 9 -35.07 50.96 -13.61
C THR A 9 -34.54 49.68 -14.32
N ARG A 10 -33.24 49.61 -14.54
CA ARG A 10 -32.57 48.39 -14.99
C ARG A 10 -32.47 47.40 -13.84
N LEU A 11 -33.33 46.39 -13.85
CA LEU A 11 -33.24 45.22 -12.97
C LEU A 11 -32.08 44.34 -13.44
N LEU A 12 -30.94 44.44 -12.77
CA LEU A 12 -29.79 43.58 -13.00
C LEU A 12 -30.04 42.24 -12.32
N LEU A 13 -30.45 41.23 -13.09
CA LEU A 13 -30.59 39.85 -12.64
C LEU A 13 -29.18 39.23 -12.54
N VAL A 14 -28.61 39.26 -11.34
CA VAL A 14 -27.37 38.54 -11.04
C VAL A 14 -27.71 37.05 -10.86
N VAL A 15 -27.52 36.28 -11.93
CA VAL A 15 -27.55 34.81 -11.86
C VAL A 15 -26.24 34.36 -11.17
N SER A 16 -26.32 34.13 -9.87
CA SER A 16 -25.26 33.44 -9.09
C SER A 16 -25.17 32.01 -9.57
N MET A 17 -24.24 31.76 -10.48
CA MET A 17 -23.83 30.42 -10.88
C MET A 17 -22.96 29.85 -9.77
N SER A 18 -23.58 29.24 -8.75
CA SER A 18 -22.88 28.44 -7.73
C SER A 18 -22.26 27.23 -8.41
N LEU A 19 -20.95 27.33 -8.78
CA LEU A 19 -20.12 26.18 -9.08
C LEU A 19 -20.05 25.37 -7.79
N GLY A 20 -20.85 24.33 -7.69
CA GLY A 20 -20.69 23.28 -6.67
C GLY A 20 -19.35 22.62 -6.93
N ALA A 21 -18.31 23.01 -6.17
CA ALA A 21 -17.09 22.25 -6.08
C ALA A 21 -17.48 20.87 -5.52
N ALA A 22 -17.53 19.86 -6.38
CA ALA A 22 -17.58 18.48 -5.95
C ALA A 22 -16.28 18.23 -5.15
N VAL A 23 -16.37 18.21 -3.82
CA VAL A 23 -15.29 17.77 -2.95
C VAL A 23 -15.09 16.30 -3.28
N SER A 24 -14.11 16.00 -4.14
CA SER A 24 -13.60 14.65 -4.32
C SER A 24 -12.98 14.25 -2.99
N GLN A 25 -13.71 13.48 -2.20
CA GLN A 25 -13.16 12.86 -1.01
C GLN A 25 -12.22 11.76 -1.51
N ALA A 26 -10.91 12.01 -1.43
CA ALA A 26 -9.92 10.98 -1.60
C ALA A 26 -10.19 9.89 -0.55
N LEU A 27 -10.33 8.63 -1.00
CA LEU A 27 -10.42 7.51 -0.08
C LEU A 27 -9.17 7.50 0.81
N PRO A 28 -9.33 7.25 2.13
CA PRO A 28 -8.17 7.12 3.02
C PRO A 28 -7.22 6.07 2.44
N THR A 29 -5.93 6.40 2.35
CA THR A 29 -4.94 5.42 1.91
C THR A 29 -4.87 4.26 2.89
N ASP A 30 -4.50 3.06 2.43
CA ASP A 30 -4.44 1.87 3.31
C ASP A 30 -3.61 2.15 4.57
N ARG A 31 -2.49 2.88 4.46
CA ARG A 31 -1.61 3.20 5.58
C ARG A 31 -2.24 4.09 6.67
N GLU A 32 -3.32 4.80 6.35
CA GLU A 32 -4.08 5.62 7.31
C GLU A 32 -5.10 4.79 8.08
N GLN A 33 -5.36 3.57 7.62
CA GLN A 33 -6.24 2.62 8.29
C GLN A 33 -5.50 1.91 9.45
N PRO A 34 -6.21 1.53 10.52
CA PRO A 34 -5.61 0.79 11.62
C PRO A 34 -5.11 -0.59 11.14
N ILE A 35 -3.91 -0.96 11.59
CA ILE A 35 -3.40 -2.32 11.43
C ILE A 35 -4.15 -3.25 12.38
N ARG A 36 -4.62 -4.38 11.85
CA ARG A 36 -5.20 -5.48 12.60
C ARG A 36 -4.44 -6.75 12.30
N ILE A 37 -4.05 -7.48 13.33
CA ILE A 37 -3.30 -8.74 13.19
C ILE A 37 -4.04 -9.82 13.95
N THR A 38 -4.20 -11.00 13.33
CA THR A 38 -4.68 -12.23 13.94
C THR A 38 -3.62 -13.31 13.79
N ALA A 39 -3.45 -14.18 14.80
CA ALA A 39 -2.48 -15.26 14.84
C ALA A 39 -2.88 -16.28 15.90
N ASP A 40 -2.26 -17.47 15.88
CA ASP A 40 -2.46 -18.48 16.94
C ASP A 40 -1.78 -18.07 18.26
N SER A 41 -0.64 -17.37 18.18
CA SER A 41 0.06 -16.83 19.34
C SER A 41 0.73 -15.50 19.07
N ALA A 42 0.95 -14.71 20.14
CA ALA A 42 1.66 -13.44 20.06
C ALA A 42 2.52 -13.24 21.31
N VAL A 43 3.77 -12.79 21.12
CA VAL A 43 4.69 -12.43 22.19
C VAL A 43 5.21 -11.02 21.95
N ARG A 44 5.08 -10.15 22.94
CA ARG A 44 5.61 -8.79 22.91
C ARG A 44 6.80 -8.64 23.83
N ASN A 45 7.87 -8.06 23.32
CA ASN A 45 9.04 -7.66 24.08
C ASN A 45 9.06 -6.13 24.20
N GLU A 46 8.73 -5.61 25.39
CA GLU A 46 8.69 -4.18 25.65
C GLU A 46 10.07 -3.51 25.61
N GLN A 47 11.15 -4.26 25.86
CA GLN A 47 12.51 -3.72 25.86
C GLN A 47 12.99 -3.42 24.43
N THR A 48 12.63 -4.28 23.48
CA THR A 48 13.01 -4.14 22.07
C THR A 48 11.92 -3.46 21.23
N GLY A 49 10.71 -3.29 21.76
CA GLY A 49 9.55 -2.78 21.03
C GLY A 49 9.09 -3.74 19.91
N GLU A 50 9.41 -5.02 20.02
CA GLU A 50 9.08 -6.03 19.03
C GLU A 50 7.89 -6.88 19.48
N THR A 51 6.93 -7.09 18.57
CA THR A 51 5.85 -8.05 18.76
C THR A 51 5.93 -9.11 17.68
N ARG A 52 6.02 -10.37 18.09
CA ARG A 52 6.10 -11.55 17.24
C ARG A 52 4.77 -12.28 17.28
N TYR A 53 4.21 -12.56 16.11
CA TYR A 53 2.98 -13.31 15.89
C TYR A 53 3.31 -14.60 15.15
N GLU A 54 2.79 -15.74 15.60
CA GLU A 54 3.04 -17.05 15.02
C GLU A 54 1.76 -17.84 14.79
N GLY A 55 1.74 -18.61 13.71
CA GLY A 55 0.65 -19.52 13.31
C GLY A 55 -0.51 -18.80 12.62
N ALA A 56 -0.79 -19.20 11.39
CA ALA A 56 -1.88 -18.68 10.56
C ALA A 56 -2.04 -17.15 10.63
N VAL A 57 -0.91 -16.43 10.57
CA VAL A 57 -0.89 -14.98 10.76
C VAL A 57 -1.56 -14.27 9.59
N GLU A 58 -2.48 -13.37 9.88
CA GLU A 58 -3.10 -12.47 8.91
C GLU A 58 -3.04 -11.03 9.42
N LEU A 59 -2.38 -10.14 8.64
CA LEU A 59 -2.38 -8.69 8.84
C LEU A 59 -3.32 -8.05 7.83
N THR A 60 -4.15 -7.13 8.30
CA THR A 60 -5.02 -6.31 7.45
C THR A 60 -4.83 -4.83 7.78
N GLN A 61 -4.75 -3.99 6.73
CA GLN A 61 -4.73 -2.54 6.83
C GLN A 61 -5.42 -1.95 5.59
N GLY A 62 -6.67 -1.53 5.72
CA GLY A 62 -7.49 -1.16 4.58
C GLY A 62 -7.64 -2.32 3.60
N SER A 63 -7.22 -2.14 2.35
CA SER A 63 -7.23 -3.18 1.31
C SER A 63 -5.98 -4.07 1.33
N LEU A 64 -4.95 -3.70 2.10
CA LEU A 64 -3.74 -4.49 2.26
C LEU A 64 -3.99 -5.69 3.16
N HIS A 65 -3.70 -6.88 2.66
CA HIS A 65 -3.75 -8.14 3.38
C HIS A 65 -2.41 -8.86 3.23
N ILE A 66 -1.81 -9.27 4.36
CA ILE A 66 -0.60 -10.11 4.37
C ILE A 66 -0.90 -11.38 5.16
N LYS A 67 -0.60 -12.55 4.57
CA LYS A 67 -0.69 -13.85 5.25
C LYS A 67 0.69 -14.46 5.36
N ALA A 68 1.01 -15.06 6.51
CA ALA A 68 2.33 -15.60 6.82
C ALA A 68 2.26 -16.69 7.90
N ASP A 69 3.35 -17.44 8.07
CA ASP A 69 3.51 -18.36 9.19
C ASP A 69 4.01 -17.62 10.44
N LEU A 70 4.80 -16.56 10.21
CA LEU A 70 5.39 -15.72 11.22
C LEU A 70 5.36 -14.27 10.79
N LEU A 71 5.02 -13.36 11.69
CA LEU A 71 5.08 -11.91 11.47
C LEU A 71 5.72 -11.24 12.69
N THR A 72 6.66 -10.34 12.41
CA THR A 72 7.30 -9.49 13.42
C THR A 72 6.94 -8.04 13.14
N LEU A 73 6.38 -7.37 14.13
CA LEU A 73 6.07 -5.93 14.09
C LEU A 73 7.06 -5.19 14.99
N HIS A 74 7.79 -4.23 14.43
CA HIS A 74 8.71 -3.37 15.14
C HIS A 74 8.06 -2.02 15.45
N GLN A 75 8.02 -1.66 16.73
CA GLN A 75 7.42 -0.43 17.26
C GLN A 75 8.44 0.35 18.09
N HIS A 76 9.66 0.51 17.60
CA HIS A 76 10.70 1.31 18.25
C HIS A 76 10.98 2.57 17.42
N GLN A 77 11.52 3.64 18.05
CA GLN A 77 11.60 5.00 17.45
C GLN A 77 12.17 5.04 16.02
N ASP A 78 13.13 4.16 15.69
CA ASP A 78 13.78 4.14 14.37
C ASP A 78 13.14 3.13 13.38
N SER A 79 12.39 2.14 13.88
CA SER A 79 11.77 1.07 13.08
C SER A 79 10.26 0.99 13.25
N ASP A 80 9.64 2.05 13.77
CA ASP A 80 8.21 2.10 14.00
C ASP A 80 7.42 1.94 12.69
N GLY A 81 6.52 0.95 12.67
CA GLY A 81 5.74 0.60 11.49
C GLY A 81 6.45 -0.33 10.50
N LEU A 82 7.60 -0.93 10.87
CA LEU A 82 8.23 -1.97 10.07
C LEU A 82 7.63 -3.34 10.42
N VAL A 83 7.08 -4.01 9.40
CA VAL A 83 6.51 -5.36 9.49
C VAL A 83 7.35 -6.31 8.66
N THR A 84 7.77 -7.43 9.23
CA THR A 84 8.41 -8.52 8.50
C THR A 84 7.56 -9.77 8.61
N ALA A 85 7.11 -10.29 7.48
CA ALA A 85 6.33 -11.51 7.37
C ALA A 85 7.14 -12.60 6.65
N THR A 86 7.15 -13.81 7.19
CA THR A 86 7.82 -14.97 6.59
C THR A 86 6.87 -16.15 6.50
N GLY A 87 7.00 -16.92 5.42
CA GLY A 87 6.17 -18.09 5.15
C GLY A 87 6.69 -18.89 3.95
N THR A 88 5.97 -19.97 3.59
CA THR A 88 6.36 -20.85 2.49
C THR A 88 5.27 -21.02 1.42
N PRO A 89 4.89 -19.94 0.69
CA PRO A 89 5.32 -18.54 0.83
C PRO A 89 4.44 -17.71 1.77
N ALA A 90 4.95 -16.58 2.23
CA ALA A 90 4.10 -15.47 2.66
C ALA A 90 3.45 -14.81 1.44
N THR A 91 2.24 -14.28 1.60
CA THR A 91 1.48 -13.68 0.50
C THR A 91 0.99 -12.28 0.86
N LEU A 92 0.86 -11.43 -0.14
CA LEU A 92 0.30 -10.09 -0.03
C LEU A 92 -0.76 -9.87 -1.10
N LYS A 93 -1.83 -9.18 -0.74
CA LYS A 93 -2.85 -8.68 -1.64
C LYS A 93 -3.19 -7.24 -1.26
N GLN A 94 -3.32 -6.36 -2.25
CA GLN A 94 -3.71 -4.96 -2.06
C GLN A 94 -4.51 -4.46 -3.26
N ILE A 95 -5.52 -3.61 -3.05
CA ILE A 95 -6.25 -2.92 -4.10
C ILE A 95 -5.67 -1.50 -4.21
N PRO A 96 -4.91 -1.18 -5.29
CA PRO A 96 -4.15 0.07 -5.36
C PRO A 96 -5.02 1.32 -5.52
N ALA A 97 -6.24 1.17 -6.06
CA ALA A 97 -7.23 2.22 -6.18
C ALA A 97 -8.62 1.62 -6.42
N GLU A 98 -9.66 2.41 -6.20
CA GLU A 98 -11.03 1.98 -6.46
C GLU A 98 -11.22 1.53 -7.92
N GLY A 99 -11.86 0.38 -8.12
CA GLY A 99 -12.10 -0.20 -9.45
C GLY A 99 -10.87 -0.80 -10.14
N LYS A 100 -9.71 -0.86 -9.46
CA LYS A 100 -8.50 -1.52 -9.96
C LYS A 100 -8.45 -2.98 -9.54
N GLU A 101 -7.82 -3.79 -10.39
CA GLU A 101 -7.51 -5.18 -10.05
C GLU A 101 -6.53 -5.25 -8.88
N PRO A 102 -6.67 -6.25 -7.99
CA PRO A 102 -5.77 -6.42 -6.89
C PRO A 102 -4.34 -6.74 -7.35
N VAL A 103 -3.36 -6.06 -6.77
CA VAL A 103 -1.97 -6.50 -6.80
C VAL A 103 -1.85 -7.71 -5.89
N LYS A 104 -1.19 -8.77 -6.36
CA LYS A 104 -0.91 -10.00 -5.61
C LYS A 104 0.58 -10.24 -5.60
N ALA A 105 1.13 -10.55 -4.44
CA ALA A 105 2.54 -10.88 -4.31
C ALA A 105 2.75 -12.08 -3.41
N ALA A 106 3.86 -12.79 -3.64
CA ALA A 106 4.31 -13.92 -2.83
C ALA A 106 5.84 -13.92 -2.75
N ALA A 107 6.37 -14.27 -1.58
CA ALA A 107 7.80 -14.46 -1.33
C ALA A 107 7.98 -15.24 -0.02
N ASN A 108 9.16 -15.80 0.22
CA ASN A 108 9.41 -16.41 1.53
C ASN A 108 9.52 -15.34 2.63
N ARG A 109 9.92 -14.11 2.24
CA ARG A 109 9.98 -12.96 3.14
C ARG A 109 9.36 -11.73 2.49
N ILE A 110 8.44 -11.09 3.20
CA ILE A 110 7.80 -9.82 2.84
C ILE A 110 8.13 -8.82 3.95
N THR A 111 8.74 -7.69 3.60
CA THR A 111 8.97 -6.58 4.52
C THR A 111 8.11 -5.41 4.08
N TYR A 112 7.21 -4.96 4.95
CA TYR A 112 6.37 -3.79 4.74
C TYR A 112 6.85 -2.64 5.62
N ASP A 113 7.33 -1.58 5.01
CA ASP A 113 7.69 -0.32 5.64
C ASP A 113 6.52 0.65 5.48
N GLN A 114 5.75 0.82 6.56
CA GLN A 114 4.57 1.67 6.58
C GLN A 114 4.94 3.16 6.38
N LYS A 115 6.06 3.62 6.95
CA LYS A 115 6.53 5.00 6.81
C LYS A 115 7.04 5.27 5.40
N GLY A 116 7.81 4.34 4.85
CA GLY A 116 8.36 4.40 3.51
C GLY A 116 7.36 4.05 2.41
N ASP A 117 6.13 3.64 2.75
CA ASP A 117 5.09 3.23 1.81
C ASP A 117 5.58 2.16 0.82
N LYS A 118 6.39 1.23 1.31
CA LYS A 118 7.14 0.28 0.49
C LYS A 118 7.02 -1.14 1.00
N VAL A 119 6.80 -2.06 0.06
CA VAL A 119 6.91 -3.50 0.27
C VAL A 119 8.16 -4.00 -0.43
N THR A 120 8.98 -4.79 0.28
CA THR A 120 10.12 -5.52 -0.28
C THR A 120 9.85 -7.01 -0.17
N LEU A 121 9.92 -7.69 -1.28
CA LEU A 121 9.77 -9.14 -1.42
C LEU A 121 11.15 -9.73 -1.66
N THR A 122 11.53 -10.74 -0.89
CA THR A 122 12.81 -11.44 -1.05
C THR A 122 12.61 -12.95 -0.94
N GLU A 123 13.51 -13.69 -1.58
CA GLU A 123 13.49 -15.16 -1.60
C GLU A 123 12.24 -15.72 -2.31
N ASN A 124 12.41 -16.08 -3.58
CA ASN A 124 11.34 -16.55 -4.46
C ASN A 124 10.24 -15.50 -4.68
N ALA A 125 10.67 -14.25 -4.89
CA ALA A 125 9.77 -13.13 -5.03
C ALA A 125 9.00 -13.17 -6.35
N ARG A 126 7.68 -12.95 -6.26
CA ARG A 126 6.76 -12.84 -7.39
C ARG A 126 5.71 -11.76 -7.07
N ILE A 127 5.41 -10.93 -8.06
CA ILE A 127 4.31 -9.97 -8.00
C ILE A 127 3.50 -10.02 -9.29
N GLU A 128 2.19 -9.89 -9.18
CA GLU A 128 1.23 -9.83 -10.26
C GLU A 128 0.44 -8.53 -10.15
N GLN A 129 0.43 -7.74 -11.21
CA GLN A 129 -0.26 -6.46 -11.31
C GLN A 129 -0.81 -6.28 -12.72
N ASP A 130 -2.09 -5.97 -12.87
CA ASP A 130 -2.76 -5.73 -14.17
C ASP A 130 -2.52 -6.85 -15.20
N GLY A 131 -2.41 -8.10 -14.76
CA GLY A 131 -2.12 -9.27 -15.59
C GLY A 131 -0.64 -9.47 -15.91
N ALA A 132 0.23 -8.52 -15.61
CA ALA A 132 1.67 -8.69 -15.72
C ALA A 132 2.23 -9.41 -14.49
N ILE A 133 3.18 -10.30 -14.70
CA ILE A 133 3.85 -11.07 -13.65
C ILE A 133 5.33 -10.74 -13.70
N VAL A 134 5.89 -10.39 -12.55
CA VAL A 134 7.32 -10.13 -12.38
C VAL A 134 7.86 -11.09 -11.33
N THR A 135 8.97 -11.75 -11.62
CA THR A 135 9.72 -12.58 -10.66
C THR A 135 11.15 -12.06 -10.52
N GLY A 136 11.79 -12.35 -9.40
CA GLY A 136 13.18 -11.91 -9.15
C GLY A 136 13.67 -12.34 -7.78
N ALA A 137 14.95 -12.10 -7.48
CA ALA A 137 15.51 -12.33 -6.16
C ALA A 137 14.98 -11.33 -5.16
N THR A 138 14.84 -10.08 -5.59
CA THR A 138 14.25 -9.00 -4.79
C THR A 138 13.31 -8.16 -5.66
N ILE A 139 12.10 -7.92 -5.15
CA ILE A 139 11.11 -7.03 -5.75
C ILE A 139 10.75 -5.95 -4.74
N ASN A 140 10.84 -4.69 -5.16
CA ASN A 140 10.37 -3.54 -4.40
C ASN A 140 9.08 -3.01 -5.03
N TYR A 141 8.05 -2.84 -4.24
CA TYR A 141 6.76 -2.28 -4.62
C TYR A 141 6.47 -1.04 -3.78
N VAL A 142 6.36 0.13 -4.41
CA VAL A 142 5.94 1.38 -3.77
C VAL A 142 4.44 1.52 -3.97
N LEU A 143 3.67 1.42 -2.87
CA LEU A 143 2.21 1.26 -2.92
C LEU A 143 1.51 2.48 -3.53
N SER A 144 1.82 3.69 -3.04
CA SER A 144 1.22 4.94 -3.53
C SER A 144 1.55 5.26 -4.98
N GLN A 145 2.70 4.79 -5.48
CA GLN A 145 3.15 5.00 -6.86
C GLN A 145 2.79 3.83 -7.78
N GLN A 146 2.29 2.72 -7.25
CA GLN A 146 2.02 1.48 -7.97
C GLN A 146 3.26 1.03 -8.79
N ARG A 147 4.46 1.32 -8.27
CA ARG A 147 5.73 1.10 -8.98
C ARG A 147 6.43 -0.15 -8.48
N VAL A 148 6.66 -1.07 -9.41
CA VAL A 148 7.42 -2.29 -9.20
C VAL A 148 8.84 -2.11 -9.73
N THR A 149 9.84 -2.52 -8.96
CA THR A 149 11.24 -2.63 -9.38
C THR A 149 11.76 -4.00 -8.95
N ALA A 150 12.29 -4.77 -9.89
CA ALA A 150 12.83 -6.10 -9.63
C ALA A 150 14.34 -6.13 -9.92
N THR A 151 15.08 -6.88 -9.10
CA THR A 151 16.49 -7.18 -9.30
C THR A 151 16.70 -8.70 -9.28
N GLY A 152 17.52 -9.21 -10.21
CA GLY A 152 17.99 -10.59 -10.19
C GLY A 152 19.10 -10.78 -9.16
N GLU A 153 19.44 -12.02 -8.83
CA GLU A 153 20.69 -12.32 -8.13
C GLU A 153 21.88 -12.07 -9.04
N THR A 154 22.81 -11.25 -8.59
CA THR A 154 24.16 -11.18 -9.20
C THR A 154 24.95 -12.37 -8.65
N SER A 155 25.07 -13.46 -9.42
CA SER A 155 25.97 -14.55 -9.07
C SER A 155 27.40 -14.13 -9.36
N ASP A 156 28.15 -13.72 -8.37
CA ASP A 156 29.61 -13.75 -8.42
C ASP A 156 30.05 -15.23 -8.34
N GLY A 157 30.21 -15.84 -9.50
CA GLY A 157 30.85 -17.16 -9.67
C GLY A 157 29.92 -18.37 -9.56
N GLN A 158 29.61 -18.99 -10.72
CA GLN A 158 29.12 -20.35 -10.94
C GLN A 158 27.87 -20.80 -10.15
N GLY A 159 26.76 -20.27 -10.52
CA GLY A 159 25.41 -20.77 -10.20
C GLY A 159 24.41 -20.02 -11.04
N ALA A 160 23.37 -20.67 -11.53
CA ALA A 160 22.30 -20.01 -12.28
C ALA A 160 21.57 -19.02 -11.33
N GLY A 161 22.00 -17.75 -11.33
CA GLY A 161 21.33 -16.68 -10.60
C GLY A 161 19.90 -16.53 -11.10
N GLN A 162 18.96 -16.26 -10.20
CA GLN A 162 17.57 -16.00 -10.52
C GLN A 162 17.49 -14.69 -11.34
N ARG A 163 17.08 -14.79 -12.60
CA ARG A 163 16.86 -13.64 -13.46
C ARG A 163 15.51 -13.00 -13.15
N VAL A 164 15.38 -11.73 -13.50
CA VAL A 164 14.05 -11.07 -13.51
C VAL A 164 13.32 -11.55 -14.76
N GLU A 165 12.08 -12.02 -14.59
CA GLU A 165 11.16 -12.37 -15.66
C GLU A 165 9.93 -11.47 -15.59
N MET A 166 9.46 -11.01 -16.74
CA MET A 166 8.28 -10.17 -16.91
C MET A 166 7.37 -10.73 -17.99
#